data_fdf276e1ae3e49dde5f985bc8c62b64b
#
_entry.id   fdf276e1ae3e49dde5f985bc8c62b64b
#
_cell.length_a   1.000
_cell.length_b   1.000
_cell.length_c   1.000
_cell.angle_alpha   90.00
_cell.angle_beta   90.00
_cell.angle_gamma   90.00
#
_symmetry.space_group_name_H-M   'P 1'
#
loop_
_entity.id
_entity.type
_entity.pdbx_description
1 polymer ?
#
loop_
_entity_poly.entity_id
_entity_poly.type
_entity_poly.pdbx_seq_one_letter_code
_entity_poly.pdbx_strand_id
1 'polypeptide(L)'
;MQGTLYICATPIGNLEDITLRTLRILKEVDLIAAEDTRNSIKLLNHFEIKTPMTSYHEYNKYDKAKELVAKMLSGMSVAIITDAGTPCISDPGEELVKQCHEAGITVTSLPGPSAFVTALTMSGRETRRFCFEAFLPTEKGDKKERKAILDELSKETRTIIIYEAPHKLVKTLEDLHNFLGNRRISLCRELTKKHEENYRTTIEEALVFYRDNEPRGEYVLVIEGLSRQAVHDEAVKEFLEMSIPEHVKYYMDKGIDKKEAMKMAAKDRGVGKRDIYQAFINDEE
;
A
#
# COMPACT_ATOMS: atom_id res chain seq x y z
N MET A 1 -19.03 -32.86 1.99
CA MET A 1 -18.18 -31.95 1.17
C MET A 1 -17.58 -30.95 2.15
N GLN A 2 -16.36 -30.48 1.92
CA GLN A 2 -15.78 -29.39 2.71
C GLN A 2 -16.54 -28.08 2.48
N GLY A 3 -16.59 -27.21 3.49
CA GLY A 3 -17.10 -25.87 3.34
C GLY A 3 -16.12 -24.96 2.60
N THR A 4 -16.53 -23.71 2.39
CA THR A 4 -15.75 -22.67 1.67
C THR A 4 -15.57 -21.48 2.55
N LEU A 5 -14.38 -20.85 2.50
CA LEU A 5 -14.15 -19.51 3.04
C LEU A 5 -14.50 -18.47 1.99
N TYR A 6 -15.42 -17.54 2.32
CA TYR A 6 -15.77 -16.40 1.50
C TYR A 6 -15.21 -15.11 2.10
N ILE A 7 -14.35 -14.41 1.39
CA ILE A 7 -13.87 -13.07 1.75
C ILE A 7 -14.88 -12.07 1.21
N CYS A 8 -15.60 -11.40 2.11
CA CYS A 8 -16.75 -10.55 1.78
C CYS A 8 -16.44 -9.09 2.10
N ALA A 9 -16.23 -8.27 1.06
CA ALA A 9 -16.03 -6.84 1.23
C ALA A 9 -17.30 -6.16 1.77
N THR A 10 -17.13 -5.27 2.74
CA THR A 10 -18.17 -4.44 3.36
C THR A 10 -18.06 -2.98 2.92
N PRO A 11 -19.11 -2.18 3.02
CA PRO A 11 -19.07 -0.76 2.68
C PRO A 11 -18.00 0.02 3.45
N ILE A 12 -17.37 0.99 2.79
CA ILE A 12 -16.36 1.89 3.40
C ILE A 12 -16.95 3.23 3.86
N GLY A 13 -18.26 3.39 3.75
CA GLY A 13 -18.96 4.62 4.16
C GLY A 13 -20.35 4.77 3.57
N ASN A 14 -20.65 4.10 2.46
CA ASN A 14 -21.94 4.11 1.80
C ASN A 14 -22.48 2.68 1.69
N LEU A 15 -23.65 2.43 2.29
CA LEU A 15 -24.27 1.10 2.29
C LEU A 15 -24.64 0.59 0.88
N GLU A 16 -24.84 1.51 -0.08
CA GLU A 16 -25.15 1.15 -1.46
C GLU A 16 -23.95 0.50 -2.20
N ASP A 17 -22.73 0.64 -1.68
CA ASP A 17 -21.54 0.03 -2.27
C ASP A 17 -21.44 -1.48 -2.03
N ILE A 18 -22.27 -2.06 -1.17
CA ILE A 18 -22.30 -3.51 -0.96
C ILE A 18 -22.80 -4.22 -2.21
N THR A 19 -22.12 -5.29 -2.62
CA THR A 19 -22.55 -6.01 -3.81
C THR A 19 -23.70 -6.97 -3.53
N LEU A 20 -24.57 -7.17 -4.53
CA LEU A 20 -25.65 -8.16 -4.45
C LEU A 20 -25.12 -9.57 -4.14
N ARG A 21 -23.93 -9.91 -4.65
CA ARG A 21 -23.28 -11.20 -4.40
C ARG A 21 -22.84 -11.31 -2.93
N THR A 22 -22.31 -10.26 -2.34
CA THR A 22 -21.95 -10.24 -0.93
C THR A 22 -23.18 -10.42 -0.06
N LEU A 23 -24.28 -9.69 -0.32
CA LEU A 23 -25.53 -9.84 0.42
C LEU A 23 -26.09 -11.26 0.36
N ARG A 24 -26.05 -11.89 -0.83
CA ARG A 24 -26.49 -13.28 -1.00
C ARG A 24 -25.62 -14.25 -0.19
N ILE A 25 -24.31 -14.16 -0.32
CA ILE A 25 -23.39 -15.06 0.38
C ILE A 25 -23.50 -14.92 1.89
N LEU A 26 -23.60 -13.69 2.42
CA LEU A 26 -23.77 -13.47 3.85
C LEU A 26 -25.08 -14.08 4.42
N LYS A 27 -26.10 -14.27 3.57
CA LYS A 27 -27.36 -14.96 3.94
C LYS A 27 -27.27 -16.49 3.80
N GLU A 28 -26.38 -16.99 2.94
CA GLU A 28 -26.27 -18.43 2.61
C GLU A 28 -25.22 -19.17 3.45
N VAL A 29 -24.19 -18.51 3.97
CA VAL A 29 -23.15 -19.17 4.78
C VAL A 29 -23.65 -19.57 6.16
N ASP A 30 -22.99 -20.55 6.77
CA ASP A 30 -23.35 -21.07 8.08
C ASP A 30 -22.87 -20.17 9.23
N LEU A 31 -21.80 -19.38 8.99
CA LEU A 31 -21.18 -18.53 10.01
C LEU A 31 -20.50 -17.33 9.37
N ILE A 32 -20.60 -16.16 10.04
CA ILE A 32 -19.86 -14.96 9.68
C ILE A 32 -18.79 -14.70 10.75
N ALA A 33 -17.52 -14.63 10.34
CA ALA A 33 -16.40 -14.19 11.16
C ALA A 33 -16.20 -12.68 10.93
N ALA A 34 -16.32 -11.88 11.99
CA ALA A 34 -16.30 -10.42 11.95
C ALA A 34 -15.22 -9.86 12.88
N GLU A 35 -14.55 -8.79 12.46
CA GLU A 35 -13.51 -8.12 13.25
C GLU A 35 -14.11 -7.50 14.53
N ASP A 36 -15.10 -6.63 14.41
CA ASP A 36 -15.91 -6.15 15.53
C ASP A 36 -17.39 -6.50 15.32
N THR A 37 -17.87 -7.47 16.10
CA THR A 37 -19.26 -7.92 16.02
C THR A 37 -20.28 -6.84 16.36
N ARG A 38 -19.91 -5.83 17.19
CA ARG A 38 -20.79 -4.71 17.58
C ARG A 38 -21.02 -3.74 16.44
N ASN A 39 -20.05 -3.56 15.54
CA ASN A 39 -20.19 -2.76 14.33
C ASN A 39 -20.87 -3.57 13.23
N SER A 40 -20.44 -4.80 13.01
CA SER A 40 -20.95 -5.68 11.95
C SER A 40 -22.45 -5.98 12.13
N ILE A 41 -22.95 -6.11 13.36
CA ILE A 41 -24.37 -6.38 13.60
C ILE A 41 -25.30 -5.27 13.04
N LYS A 42 -24.83 -4.02 12.99
CA LYS A 42 -25.60 -2.90 12.42
C LYS A 42 -25.80 -3.09 10.92
N LEU A 43 -24.72 -3.50 10.22
CA LEU A 43 -24.73 -3.81 8.79
C LEU A 43 -25.67 -5.00 8.51
N LEU A 44 -25.50 -6.10 9.25
CA LEU A 44 -26.29 -7.30 9.05
C LEU A 44 -27.78 -7.05 9.31
N ASN A 45 -28.13 -6.31 10.35
CA ASN A 45 -29.52 -5.92 10.65
C ASN A 45 -30.12 -5.04 9.54
N HIS A 46 -29.34 -4.08 8.99
CA HIS A 46 -29.83 -3.23 7.91
C HIS A 46 -30.25 -4.04 6.67
N PHE A 47 -29.51 -5.10 6.34
CA PHE A 47 -29.79 -5.98 5.20
C PHE A 47 -30.59 -7.24 5.56
N GLU A 48 -31.14 -7.31 6.77
CA GLU A 48 -31.95 -8.44 7.27
C GLU A 48 -31.21 -9.79 7.16
N ILE A 49 -29.89 -9.79 7.45
CA ILE A 49 -29.05 -10.98 7.49
C ILE A 49 -29.07 -11.55 8.91
N LYS A 50 -29.55 -12.80 9.03
CA LYS A 50 -29.71 -13.50 10.33
C LYS A 50 -28.65 -14.56 10.59
N THR A 51 -27.66 -14.68 9.73
CA THR A 51 -26.56 -15.66 9.85
C THR A 51 -25.82 -15.44 11.14
N PRO A 52 -25.53 -16.52 11.92
CA PRO A 52 -24.76 -16.44 13.14
C PRO A 52 -23.40 -15.77 12.93
N MET A 53 -22.93 -15.02 13.93
CA MET A 53 -21.68 -14.28 13.85
C MET A 53 -20.73 -14.65 14.99
N THR A 54 -19.44 -14.68 14.73
CA THR A 54 -18.37 -14.85 15.71
C THR A 54 -17.31 -13.80 15.56
N SER A 55 -16.59 -13.44 16.63
CA SER A 55 -15.47 -12.49 16.55
C SER A 55 -14.23 -13.16 15.99
N TYR A 56 -13.52 -12.42 15.10
CA TYR A 56 -12.23 -12.80 14.56
C TYR A 56 -11.37 -11.53 14.39
N HIS A 57 -10.45 -11.30 15.29
CA HIS A 57 -9.66 -10.06 15.39
C HIS A 57 -8.19 -10.36 15.70
N GLU A 58 -7.33 -9.36 15.67
CA GLU A 58 -5.87 -9.48 15.84
C GLU A 58 -5.45 -10.30 17.07
N TYR A 59 -6.15 -10.13 18.20
CA TYR A 59 -5.78 -10.79 19.46
C TYR A 59 -6.19 -12.26 19.54
N ASN A 60 -7.07 -12.76 18.65
CA ASN A 60 -7.50 -14.15 18.66
C ASN A 60 -7.23 -14.90 17.35
N LYS A 61 -6.63 -14.26 16.36
CA LYS A 61 -6.51 -14.72 14.97
C LYS A 61 -5.98 -16.14 14.83
N TYR A 62 -4.96 -16.52 15.59
CA TYR A 62 -4.32 -17.84 15.44
C TYR A 62 -5.22 -19.00 15.89
N ASP A 63 -5.76 -18.93 17.10
CA ASP A 63 -6.57 -20.03 17.66
C ASP A 63 -7.98 -20.02 17.04
N LYS A 64 -8.53 -18.85 16.78
CA LYS A 64 -9.83 -18.72 16.12
C LYS A 64 -9.79 -19.19 14.67
N ALA A 65 -8.68 -18.97 13.95
CA ALA A 65 -8.50 -19.53 12.61
C ALA A 65 -8.54 -21.05 12.63
N LYS A 66 -7.85 -21.72 13.57
CA LYS A 66 -7.90 -23.18 13.72
C LYS A 66 -9.32 -23.70 13.96
N GLU A 67 -10.09 -23.00 14.83
CA GLU A 67 -11.48 -23.36 15.10
C GLU A 67 -12.33 -23.25 13.82
N LEU A 68 -12.19 -22.15 13.07
CA LEU A 68 -12.95 -21.90 11.84
C LEU A 68 -12.56 -22.90 10.74
N VAL A 69 -11.27 -23.23 10.61
CA VAL A 69 -10.77 -24.26 9.69
C VAL A 69 -11.40 -25.62 10.03
N ALA A 70 -11.42 -26.02 11.32
CA ALA A 70 -12.04 -27.28 11.73
C ALA A 70 -13.54 -27.34 11.38
N LYS A 71 -14.26 -26.23 11.56
CA LYS A 71 -15.68 -26.10 11.14
C LYS A 71 -15.85 -26.26 9.63
N MET A 72 -14.98 -25.63 8.83
CA MET A 72 -15.03 -25.74 7.36
C MET A 72 -14.67 -27.15 6.88
N LEU A 73 -13.72 -27.84 7.52
CA LEU A 73 -13.43 -29.23 7.23
C LEU A 73 -14.63 -30.14 7.53
N SER A 74 -15.47 -29.81 8.53
CA SER A 74 -16.72 -30.53 8.82
C SER A 74 -17.88 -30.19 7.89
N GLY A 75 -17.70 -29.27 6.93
CA GLY A 75 -18.69 -28.94 5.91
C GLY A 75 -19.35 -27.57 6.04
N MET A 76 -19.10 -26.79 7.09
CA MET A 76 -19.64 -25.43 7.24
C MET A 76 -18.97 -24.44 6.29
N SER A 77 -19.71 -23.58 5.66
CA SER A 77 -19.17 -22.45 4.90
C SER A 77 -19.10 -21.19 5.80
N VAL A 78 -18.00 -20.45 5.70
CA VAL A 78 -17.73 -19.27 6.53
C VAL A 78 -17.50 -18.04 5.64
N ALA A 79 -18.12 -16.92 6.00
CA ALA A 79 -17.78 -15.63 5.44
C ALA A 79 -16.91 -14.85 6.43
N ILE A 80 -15.81 -14.24 5.96
CA ILE A 80 -15.05 -13.26 6.75
C ILE A 80 -15.40 -11.86 6.27
N ILE A 81 -15.65 -10.96 7.22
CA ILE A 81 -15.89 -9.53 7.01
C ILE A 81 -15.01 -8.71 7.96
N THR A 82 -14.67 -7.50 7.56
CA THR A 82 -14.00 -6.48 8.39
C THR A 82 -14.94 -5.32 8.64
N ASP A 83 -14.55 -4.38 9.48
CA ASP A 83 -15.36 -3.20 9.81
C ASP A 83 -15.66 -2.34 8.57
N ALA A 84 -14.69 -2.25 7.64
CA ALA A 84 -14.86 -1.49 6.40
C ALA A 84 -13.94 -2.03 5.29
N GLY A 85 -14.48 -2.19 4.09
CA GLY A 85 -13.73 -2.55 2.90
C GLY A 85 -13.50 -4.05 2.70
N THR A 86 -12.43 -4.38 1.99
CA THR A 86 -12.07 -5.76 1.62
C THR A 86 -11.25 -6.41 2.71
N PRO A 87 -11.73 -7.51 3.33
CA PRO A 87 -10.97 -8.25 4.34
C PRO A 87 -9.66 -8.82 3.78
N CYS A 88 -8.73 -9.18 4.67
CA CYS A 88 -7.40 -9.72 4.37
C CYS A 88 -6.43 -8.70 3.73
N ILE A 89 -6.75 -7.41 3.82
CA ILE A 89 -5.88 -6.31 3.41
C ILE A 89 -5.62 -5.43 4.64
N SER A 90 -4.46 -5.55 5.24
CA SER A 90 -4.09 -4.87 6.50
C SER A 90 -4.98 -5.22 7.69
N ASP A 91 -5.46 -6.44 7.74
CA ASP A 91 -6.28 -6.96 8.83
C ASP A 91 -5.91 -8.44 9.14
N PRO A 92 -6.38 -9.01 10.27
CA PRO A 92 -6.02 -10.36 10.68
C PRO A 92 -6.53 -11.47 9.75
N GLY A 93 -7.34 -11.19 8.76
CA GLY A 93 -7.94 -12.17 7.85
C GLY A 93 -6.93 -12.97 7.04
N GLU A 94 -5.73 -12.40 6.79
CA GLU A 94 -4.65 -13.08 6.06
C GLU A 94 -4.25 -14.41 6.73
N GLU A 95 -4.23 -14.47 8.07
CA GLU A 95 -3.88 -15.69 8.81
C GLU A 95 -4.94 -16.79 8.60
N LEU A 96 -6.23 -16.44 8.57
CA LEU A 96 -7.29 -17.41 8.28
C LEU A 96 -7.17 -17.96 6.86
N VAL A 97 -6.91 -17.10 5.88
CA VAL A 97 -6.69 -17.51 4.47
C VAL A 97 -5.52 -18.46 4.36
N LYS A 98 -4.39 -18.15 5.02
CA LYS A 98 -3.21 -19.00 5.07
C LYS A 98 -3.53 -20.39 5.61
N GLN A 99 -4.17 -20.48 6.77
CA GLN A 99 -4.55 -21.77 7.39
C GLN A 99 -5.58 -22.53 6.55
N CYS A 100 -6.49 -21.85 5.86
CA CYS A 100 -7.42 -22.49 4.91
C CYS A 100 -6.67 -23.13 3.73
N HIS A 101 -5.69 -22.45 3.15
CA HIS A 101 -4.86 -23.02 2.07
C HIS A 101 -4.04 -24.24 2.56
N GLU A 102 -3.44 -24.14 3.76
CA GLU A 102 -2.70 -25.27 4.37
C GLU A 102 -3.60 -26.49 4.60
N ALA A 103 -4.88 -26.26 4.90
CA ALA A 103 -5.89 -27.32 5.12
C ALA A 103 -6.60 -27.79 3.84
N GLY A 104 -6.28 -27.23 2.68
CA GLY A 104 -6.93 -27.55 1.39
C GLY A 104 -8.38 -27.05 1.26
N ILE A 105 -8.78 -26.05 2.05
CA ILE A 105 -10.11 -25.45 2.00
C ILE A 105 -10.17 -24.45 0.84
N THR A 106 -11.27 -24.48 0.10
CA THR A 106 -11.54 -23.53 -0.99
C THR A 106 -11.73 -22.13 -0.40
N VAL A 107 -10.96 -21.14 -0.92
CA VAL A 107 -11.08 -19.74 -0.57
C VAL A 107 -11.57 -18.95 -1.80
N THR A 108 -12.61 -18.14 -1.61
CA THR A 108 -13.19 -17.29 -2.66
C THR A 108 -13.31 -15.86 -2.18
N SER A 109 -12.67 -14.93 -2.88
CA SER A 109 -12.82 -13.49 -2.61
C SER A 109 -13.90 -12.89 -3.50
N LEU A 110 -14.81 -12.11 -2.89
CA LEU A 110 -15.85 -11.39 -3.60
C LEU A 110 -15.36 -9.97 -3.91
N PRO A 111 -15.36 -9.52 -5.18
CA PRO A 111 -15.09 -8.12 -5.50
C PRO A 111 -16.03 -7.17 -4.74
N GLY A 112 -15.49 -6.06 -4.27
CA GLY A 112 -16.29 -5.09 -3.53
C GLY A 112 -15.50 -3.84 -3.14
N PRO A 113 -16.05 -3.02 -2.21
CA PRO A 113 -15.46 -1.76 -1.79
C PRO A 113 -14.02 -1.92 -1.29
N SER A 114 -13.15 -0.99 -1.71
CA SER A 114 -11.76 -0.93 -1.29
C SER A 114 -11.27 0.53 -1.31
N ALA A 115 -10.92 1.06 -0.15
CA ALA A 115 -10.57 2.47 -0.01
C ALA A 115 -9.34 2.86 -0.84
N PHE A 116 -8.28 2.04 -0.85
CA PHE A 116 -7.06 2.36 -1.62
C PHE A 116 -7.28 2.32 -3.13
N VAL A 117 -8.12 1.41 -3.64
CA VAL A 117 -8.47 1.37 -5.08
C VAL A 117 -9.30 2.58 -5.46
N THR A 118 -10.31 2.92 -4.64
CA THR A 118 -11.16 4.10 -4.85
C THR A 118 -10.33 5.38 -4.87
N ALA A 119 -9.44 5.58 -3.87
CA ALA A 119 -8.54 6.72 -3.83
C ALA A 119 -7.61 6.78 -5.04
N LEU A 120 -6.98 5.65 -5.42
CA LEU A 120 -6.06 5.60 -6.55
C LEU A 120 -6.75 6.03 -7.84
N THR A 121 -7.97 5.53 -8.11
CA THR A 121 -8.71 5.84 -9.35
C THR A 121 -9.10 7.31 -9.45
N MET A 122 -9.40 7.98 -8.33
CA MET A 122 -9.77 9.40 -8.31
C MET A 122 -8.59 10.36 -8.12
N SER A 123 -7.40 9.86 -7.78
CA SER A 123 -6.22 10.68 -7.50
C SER A 123 -5.64 11.38 -8.73
N GLY A 124 -5.82 10.79 -9.91
CA GLY A 124 -5.18 11.24 -11.16
C GLY A 124 -3.67 10.98 -11.18
N ARG A 125 -3.16 10.05 -10.35
CA ARG A 125 -1.78 9.54 -10.40
C ARG A 125 -1.67 8.37 -11.36
N GLU A 126 -0.45 7.93 -11.66
CA GLU A 126 -0.22 6.74 -12.49
C GLU A 126 -0.76 5.50 -11.78
N THR A 127 -1.65 4.74 -12.46
CA THR A 127 -2.34 3.58 -11.88
C THR A 127 -1.76 2.24 -12.34
N ARG A 128 -0.91 2.24 -13.37
CA ARG A 128 -0.37 1.00 -13.95
C ARG A 128 0.51 0.22 -12.96
N ARG A 129 1.29 0.93 -12.15
CA ARG A 129 2.15 0.37 -11.13
C ARG A 129 2.07 1.24 -9.89
N PHE A 130 1.77 0.61 -8.75
CA PHE A 130 1.70 1.28 -7.46
C PHE A 130 2.19 0.33 -6.36
N CYS A 131 2.50 0.88 -5.20
CA CYS A 131 2.71 0.16 -3.95
C CYS A 131 1.72 0.64 -2.91
N PHE A 132 1.31 -0.26 -2.02
CA PHE A 132 0.39 -0.01 -0.93
C PHE A 132 1.08 -0.37 0.39
N GLU A 133 1.25 0.63 1.26
CA GLU A 133 1.99 0.52 2.53
C GLU A 133 1.07 0.45 3.76
N ALA A 134 -0.26 0.41 3.53
CA ALA A 134 -1.22 0.45 4.62
C ALA A 134 -0.99 1.62 5.59
N PHE A 135 -0.97 1.39 6.90
CA PHE A 135 -0.61 2.38 7.91
C PHE A 135 0.89 2.30 8.23
N LEU A 136 1.57 3.44 8.16
CA LEU A 136 2.96 3.50 8.62
C LEU A 136 3.05 3.20 10.13
N PRO A 137 4.10 2.47 10.59
CA PRO A 137 4.32 2.22 12.00
C PRO A 137 4.30 3.49 12.84
N THR A 138 3.82 3.41 14.08
CA THR A 138 3.72 4.57 14.95
C THR A 138 5.07 4.90 15.57
N GLU A 139 5.34 6.21 15.78
CA GLU A 139 6.60 6.64 16.44
C GLU A 139 6.82 6.04 17.84
N LYS A 140 5.74 5.68 18.55
CA LYS A 140 5.81 5.10 19.89
C LYS A 140 6.15 3.61 19.89
N GLY A 141 5.88 2.89 18.77
CA GLY A 141 6.07 1.47 18.67
C GLY A 141 7.39 1.08 18.01
N ASP A 142 7.67 1.61 16.82
CA ASP A 142 8.81 1.16 16.02
C ASP A 142 9.38 2.26 15.12
N LYS A 143 10.12 3.20 15.76
CA LYS A 143 10.79 4.31 15.04
C LYS A 143 11.77 3.82 13.97
N LYS A 144 12.40 2.67 14.19
CA LYS A 144 13.39 2.13 13.24
C LYS A 144 12.69 1.60 12.00
N GLU A 145 11.63 0.83 12.19
CA GLU A 145 10.83 0.29 11.10
C GLU A 145 10.19 1.41 10.27
N ARG A 146 9.54 2.38 10.93
CA ARG A 146 8.98 3.56 10.25
C ARG A 146 10.03 4.28 9.41
N LYS A 147 11.22 4.50 9.98
CA LYS A 147 12.32 5.14 9.25
C LYS A 147 12.78 4.30 8.07
N ALA A 148 12.95 2.99 8.24
CA ALA A 148 13.36 2.09 7.16
C ALA A 148 12.36 2.12 6.00
N ILE A 149 11.05 2.04 6.28
CA ILE A 149 10.00 2.15 5.26
C ILE A 149 10.07 3.51 4.55
N LEU A 150 10.22 4.62 5.27
CA LEU A 150 10.33 5.95 4.66
C LEU A 150 11.59 6.10 3.79
N ASP A 151 12.72 5.53 4.21
CA ASP A 151 13.95 5.48 3.42
C ASP A 151 13.75 4.66 2.12
N GLU A 152 13.01 3.55 2.16
CA GLU A 152 12.64 2.77 0.97
C GLU A 152 11.70 3.56 0.05
N LEU A 153 10.66 4.17 0.61
CA LEU A 153 9.68 4.99 -0.12
C LEU A 153 10.31 6.22 -0.77
N SER A 154 11.40 6.75 -0.23
CA SER A 154 12.13 7.87 -0.83
C SER A 154 12.64 7.55 -2.23
N LYS A 155 12.96 6.29 -2.51
CA LYS A 155 13.46 5.77 -3.78
C LYS A 155 12.37 5.15 -4.67
N GLU A 156 11.14 5.04 -4.15
CA GLU A 156 10.04 4.41 -4.87
C GLU A 156 9.61 5.25 -6.07
N THR A 157 9.57 4.63 -7.24
CA THR A 157 9.20 5.25 -8.52
C THR A 157 7.74 5.03 -8.91
N ARG A 158 7.06 4.09 -8.26
CA ARG A 158 5.63 3.82 -8.47
C ARG A 158 4.80 4.78 -7.63
N THR A 159 3.53 4.92 -7.96
CA THR A 159 2.56 5.62 -7.09
C THR A 159 2.49 4.91 -5.74
N ILE A 160 2.60 5.68 -4.65
CA ILE A 160 2.59 5.19 -3.27
C ILE A 160 1.22 5.46 -2.67
N ILE A 161 0.65 4.47 -1.97
CA ILE A 161 -0.64 4.61 -1.31
C ILE A 161 -0.47 4.27 0.18
N ILE A 162 -0.92 5.19 1.05
CA ILE A 162 -0.81 5.07 2.51
C ILE A 162 -2.16 5.37 3.13
N TYR A 163 -2.59 4.58 4.12
CA TYR A 163 -3.69 4.92 5.00
C TYR A 163 -3.22 5.79 6.15
N GLU A 164 -4.04 6.77 6.54
CA GLU A 164 -3.69 7.60 7.68
C GLU A 164 -4.90 8.06 8.49
N ALA A 165 -4.73 8.06 9.81
CA ALA A 165 -5.70 8.58 10.76
C ALA A 165 -5.55 10.10 10.90
N PRO A 166 -6.65 10.85 11.15
CA PRO A 166 -6.61 12.32 11.19
C PRO A 166 -5.61 12.86 12.22
N HIS A 167 -5.53 12.26 13.39
CA HIS A 167 -4.65 12.71 14.47
C HIS A 167 -3.14 12.48 14.21
N LYS A 168 -2.78 11.72 13.16
CA LYS A 168 -1.39 11.46 12.74
C LYS A 168 -1.03 12.17 11.44
N LEU A 169 -2.01 12.70 10.71
CA LEU A 169 -1.84 13.20 9.34
C LEU A 169 -0.71 14.23 9.24
N VAL A 170 -0.71 15.27 10.09
CA VAL A 170 0.29 16.34 10.04
C VAL A 170 1.70 15.77 10.23
N LYS A 171 1.87 14.90 11.24
CA LYS A 171 3.16 14.26 11.49
C LYS A 171 3.63 13.38 10.33
N THR A 172 2.71 12.63 9.73
CA THR A 172 3.03 11.81 8.56
C THR A 172 3.39 12.67 7.34
N LEU A 173 2.71 13.80 7.11
CA LEU A 173 3.08 14.74 6.06
C LEU A 173 4.48 15.35 6.30
N GLU A 174 4.84 15.68 7.55
CA GLU A 174 6.20 16.14 7.90
C GLU A 174 7.26 15.08 7.57
N ASP A 175 7.02 13.84 7.95
CA ASP A 175 7.92 12.74 7.65
C ASP A 175 8.04 12.51 6.13
N LEU A 176 6.91 12.49 5.42
CA LEU A 176 6.90 12.36 3.95
C LEU A 176 7.67 13.50 3.28
N HIS A 177 7.50 14.75 3.75
CA HIS A 177 8.26 15.90 3.23
C HIS A 177 9.78 15.74 3.46
N ASN A 178 10.17 15.30 4.66
CA ASN A 178 11.58 15.15 5.02
C ASN A 178 12.28 14.02 4.25
N PHE A 179 11.59 12.91 3.97
CA PHE A 179 12.17 11.74 3.31
C PHE A 179 11.95 11.71 1.80
N LEU A 180 10.78 12.10 1.33
CA LEU A 180 10.40 12.04 -0.09
C LEU A 180 10.58 13.37 -0.81
N GLY A 181 10.72 14.47 -0.07
CA GLY A 181 10.70 15.83 -0.62
C GLY A 181 9.28 16.30 -0.97
N ASN A 182 9.20 17.39 -1.72
CA ASN A 182 7.91 18.01 -2.08
C ASN A 182 7.27 17.32 -3.31
N ARG A 183 6.80 16.09 -3.15
CA ARG A 183 6.08 15.36 -4.21
C ARG A 183 4.61 15.79 -4.29
N ARG A 184 4.02 15.56 -5.44
CA ARG A 184 2.56 15.72 -5.58
C ARG A 184 1.84 14.65 -4.81
N ILE A 185 0.73 15.02 -4.15
CA ILE A 185 -0.09 14.15 -3.32
C ILE A 185 -1.57 14.39 -3.58
N SER A 186 -2.39 13.36 -3.45
CA SER A 186 -3.84 13.44 -3.33
C SER A 186 -4.23 12.92 -1.96
N LEU A 187 -4.86 13.76 -1.17
CA LEU A 187 -5.42 13.39 0.13
C LEU A 187 -6.90 13.09 -0.08
N CYS A 188 -7.24 11.81 -0.16
CA CYS A 188 -8.62 11.35 -0.30
C CYS A 188 -9.20 11.12 1.08
N ARG A 189 -10.26 11.83 1.42
CA ARG A 189 -10.86 11.85 2.76
C ARG A 189 -12.32 11.43 2.70
N GLU A 190 -12.77 10.68 3.71
CA GLU A 190 -14.17 10.31 3.89
C GLU A 190 -14.81 9.71 2.61
N LEU A 191 -14.06 8.84 1.94
CA LEU A 191 -14.46 8.22 0.68
C LEU A 191 -15.86 7.58 0.80
N THR A 192 -16.69 7.79 -0.21
CA THR A 192 -18.09 7.35 -0.34
C THR A 192 -19.07 7.98 0.66
N LYS A 193 -18.59 8.74 1.65
CA LYS A 193 -19.41 9.41 2.66
C LYS A 193 -19.86 10.80 2.18
N LYS A 194 -20.79 11.41 2.91
CA LYS A 194 -21.35 12.75 2.61
C LYS A 194 -20.30 13.86 2.45
N HIS A 195 -19.17 13.73 3.13
CA HIS A 195 -18.07 14.71 3.13
C HIS A 195 -16.85 14.20 2.43
N GLU A 196 -17.05 13.38 1.39
CA GLU A 196 -15.98 12.91 0.51
C GLU A 196 -15.22 14.10 -0.10
N GLU A 197 -13.91 14.02 -0.02
CA GLU A 197 -13.01 15.04 -0.56
C GLU A 197 -11.76 14.40 -1.18
N ASN A 198 -11.31 14.98 -2.28
CA ASN A 198 -10.03 14.67 -2.90
C ASN A 198 -9.22 15.96 -3.06
N TYR A 199 -8.37 16.25 -2.10
CA TYR A 199 -7.48 17.41 -2.11
C TYR A 199 -6.18 17.08 -2.83
N ARG A 200 -6.05 17.56 -4.07
CA ARG A 200 -4.90 17.33 -4.96
C ARG A 200 -3.95 18.53 -4.88
N THR A 201 -2.74 18.30 -4.35
CA THR A 201 -1.78 19.34 -4.04
C THR A 201 -0.33 18.80 -4.02
N THR A 202 0.58 19.47 -3.35
CA THR A 202 1.92 18.99 -2.99
C THR A 202 1.98 18.69 -1.48
N ILE A 203 3.00 17.92 -1.05
CA ILE A 203 3.18 17.61 0.38
C ILE A 203 3.38 18.89 1.19
N GLU A 204 4.14 19.86 0.68
CA GLU A 204 4.38 21.14 1.34
C GLU A 204 3.11 21.98 1.50
N GLU A 205 2.33 22.12 0.41
CA GLU A 205 1.05 22.83 0.46
C GLU A 205 0.05 22.16 1.40
N ALA A 206 0.01 20.82 1.43
CA ALA A 206 -0.80 20.06 2.38
C ALA A 206 -0.37 20.36 3.83
N LEU A 207 0.93 20.40 4.12
CA LEU A 207 1.45 20.75 5.44
C LEU A 207 1.02 22.17 5.86
N VAL A 208 1.14 23.15 4.95
CA VAL A 208 0.70 24.52 5.23
C VAL A 208 -0.80 24.54 5.54
N PHE A 209 -1.62 23.86 4.72
CA PHE A 209 -3.07 23.82 4.90
C PHE A 209 -3.46 23.20 6.26
N TYR A 210 -2.88 22.05 6.61
CA TYR A 210 -3.27 21.33 7.85
C TYR A 210 -2.61 21.85 9.13
N ARG A 211 -1.72 22.85 9.07
CA ARG A 211 -1.30 23.61 10.25
C ARG A 211 -2.43 24.48 10.82
N ASP A 212 -3.25 25.04 9.92
CA ASP A 212 -4.33 25.95 10.30
C ASP A 212 -5.72 25.26 10.30
N ASN A 213 -5.81 24.05 9.73
CA ASN A 213 -7.06 23.30 9.60
C ASN A 213 -6.90 21.93 10.25
N GLU A 214 -7.68 21.66 11.30
CA GLU A 214 -7.65 20.38 12.00
C GLU A 214 -8.07 19.23 11.08
N PRO A 215 -7.25 18.17 10.89
CA PRO A 215 -7.61 17.02 10.10
C PRO A 215 -8.79 16.27 10.72
N ARG A 216 -9.77 15.85 9.89
CA ARG A 216 -10.96 15.10 10.33
C ARG A 216 -11.24 13.96 9.36
N GLY A 217 -11.80 12.88 9.89
CA GLY A 217 -12.14 11.69 9.10
C GLY A 217 -10.90 10.84 8.77
N GLU A 218 -11.07 9.83 7.94
CA GLU A 218 -10.04 8.88 7.54
C GLU A 218 -9.44 9.28 6.19
N TYR A 219 -8.15 9.10 6.04
CA TYR A 219 -7.41 9.52 4.86
C TYR A 219 -6.79 8.34 4.11
N VAL A 220 -6.83 8.44 2.79
CA VAL A 220 -5.95 7.68 1.90
C VAL A 220 -5.06 8.68 1.18
N LEU A 221 -3.75 8.57 1.39
CA LEU A 221 -2.74 9.40 0.77
C LEU A 221 -2.24 8.70 -0.50
N VAL A 222 -2.40 9.34 -1.66
CA VAL A 222 -1.90 8.82 -2.94
C VAL A 222 -0.79 9.74 -3.43
N ILE A 223 0.45 9.29 -3.35
CA ILE A 223 1.65 10.09 -3.53
C ILE A 223 2.32 9.72 -4.85
N GLU A 224 2.80 10.71 -5.58
CA GLU A 224 3.58 10.52 -6.81
C GLU A 224 4.91 9.83 -6.47
N GLY A 225 5.27 8.79 -7.25
CA GLY A 225 6.58 8.15 -7.16
C GLY A 225 7.72 9.08 -7.59
N LEU A 226 8.96 8.72 -7.26
CA LEU A 226 10.14 9.44 -7.73
C LEU A 226 10.20 9.39 -9.26
N SER A 227 10.39 10.55 -9.90
CA SER A 227 10.43 10.60 -11.36
C SER A 227 11.66 9.87 -11.89
N ARG A 228 11.55 9.23 -13.07
CA ARG A 228 12.69 8.58 -13.72
C ARG A 228 13.82 9.57 -13.98
N GLN A 229 13.50 10.82 -14.23
CA GLN A 229 14.49 11.88 -14.42
C GLN A 229 15.24 12.14 -13.11
N ALA A 230 14.53 12.25 -11.97
CA ALA A 230 15.16 12.43 -10.66
C ALA A 230 16.07 11.25 -10.28
N VAL A 231 15.67 10.00 -10.57
CA VAL A 231 16.51 8.82 -10.38
C VAL A 231 17.77 8.90 -11.24
N HIS A 232 17.62 9.35 -12.49
CA HIS A 232 18.78 9.52 -13.40
C HIS A 232 19.70 10.65 -12.91
N ASP A 233 19.13 11.77 -12.49
CA ASP A 233 19.91 12.93 -12.02
C ASP A 233 20.67 12.62 -10.72
N GLU A 234 20.08 11.82 -9.83
CA GLU A 234 20.76 11.35 -8.62
C GLU A 234 21.92 10.39 -8.95
N ALA A 235 21.70 9.43 -9.85
CA ALA A 235 22.75 8.54 -10.33
C ALA A 235 23.86 9.32 -11.04
N VAL A 236 23.52 10.35 -11.82
CA VAL A 236 24.51 11.23 -12.48
C VAL A 236 25.34 11.99 -11.44
N LYS A 237 24.72 12.51 -10.36
CA LYS A 237 25.47 13.15 -9.28
C LYS A 237 26.47 12.20 -8.63
N GLU A 238 26.02 10.99 -8.30
CA GLU A 238 26.89 9.95 -7.73
C GLU A 238 28.08 9.63 -8.66
N PHE A 239 27.83 9.54 -9.97
CA PHE A 239 28.87 9.34 -10.98
C PHE A 239 29.82 10.54 -11.13
N LEU A 240 29.34 11.78 -10.92
CA LEU A 240 30.19 12.97 -10.98
C LEU A 240 31.12 13.09 -9.77
N GLU A 241 30.77 12.48 -8.62
CA GLU A 241 31.62 12.39 -7.44
C GLU A 241 32.74 11.34 -7.61
N MET A 242 32.56 10.34 -8.46
CA MET A 242 33.60 9.37 -8.81
C MET A 242 34.62 9.96 -9.79
N SER A 243 35.82 9.45 -9.79
CA SER A 243 36.74 9.70 -10.89
C SER A 243 36.26 9.07 -12.20
N ILE A 244 36.76 9.53 -13.34
CA ILE A 244 36.35 8.94 -14.64
C ILE A 244 36.74 7.46 -14.74
N PRO A 245 37.96 7.03 -14.31
CA PRO A 245 38.32 5.62 -14.30
C PRO A 245 37.43 4.76 -13.44
N GLU A 246 37.06 5.21 -12.22
CA GLU A 246 36.15 4.50 -11.34
C GLU A 246 34.75 4.35 -11.96
N HIS A 247 34.24 5.39 -12.62
CA HIS A 247 32.94 5.33 -13.30
C HIS A 247 32.94 4.32 -14.48
N VAL A 248 34.00 4.28 -15.27
CA VAL A 248 34.12 3.28 -16.33
C VAL A 248 34.23 1.88 -15.75
N LYS A 249 35.03 1.70 -14.68
CA LYS A 249 35.19 0.42 -13.98
C LYS A 249 33.85 -0.08 -13.38
N TYR A 250 33.04 0.81 -12.83
CA TYR A 250 31.68 0.47 -12.33
C TYR A 250 30.84 -0.25 -13.41
N TYR A 251 30.91 0.19 -14.67
CA TYR A 251 30.21 -0.48 -15.76
C TYR A 251 30.87 -1.80 -16.16
N MET A 252 32.20 -1.83 -16.16
CA MET A 252 32.94 -3.06 -16.46
C MET A 252 32.70 -4.16 -15.43
N ASP A 253 32.61 -3.82 -14.16
CA ASP A 253 32.29 -4.75 -13.06
C ASP A 253 30.84 -5.33 -13.17
N LYS A 254 29.98 -4.67 -13.91
CA LYS A 254 28.63 -5.16 -14.29
C LYS A 254 28.61 -6.02 -15.56
N GLY A 255 29.79 -6.38 -16.10
CA GLY A 255 29.93 -7.24 -17.27
C GLY A 255 29.82 -6.50 -18.61
N ILE A 256 29.87 -5.17 -18.62
CA ILE A 256 29.85 -4.36 -19.85
C ILE A 256 31.27 -4.24 -20.39
N ASP A 257 31.47 -4.44 -21.70
CA ASP A 257 32.79 -4.31 -22.32
C ASP A 257 33.33 -2.87 -22.19
N LYS A 258 34.68 -2.73 -22.15
CA LYS A 258 35.41 -1.47 -21.93
C LYS A 258 34.94 -0.35 -22.85
N LYS A 259 34.67 -0.63 -24.12
CA LYS A 259 34.28 0.37 -25.13
C LYS A 259 32.88 0.90 -24.89
N GLU A 260 31.95 0.03 -24.55
CA GLU A 260 30.55 0.42 -24.25
C GLU A 260 30.50 1.06 -22.87
N ALA A 261 31.25 0.60 -21.87
CA ALA A 261 31.39 1.22 -20.56
C ALA A 261 31.85 2.69 -20.66
N MET A 262 32.89 2.97 -21.47
CA MET A 262 33.33 4.35 -21.73
C MET A 262 32.25 5.20 -22.40
N LYS A 263 31.48 4.62 -23.31
CA LYS A 263 30.37 5.34 -23.98
C LYS A 263 29.24 5.67 -23.02
N MET A 264 28.94 4.77 -22.11
CA MET A 264 27.94 4.99 -21.07
C MET A 264 28.39 6.09 -20.09
N ALA A 265 29.65 6.01 -19.60
CA ALA A 265 30.24 7.03 -18.75
C ALA A 265 30.27 8.42 -19.40
N ALA A 266 30.57 8.50 -20.70
CA ALA A 266 30.52 9.74 -21.46
C ALA A 266 29.10 10.34 -21.51
N LYS A 267 28.10 9.49 -21.77
CA LYS A 267 26.69 9.89 -21.83
C LYS A 267 26.20 10.41 -20.48
N ASP A 268 26.48 9.69 -19.39
CA ASP A 268 26.01 10.06 -18.06
C ASP A 268 26.65 11.37 -17.55
N ARG A 269 27.93 11.59 -17.87
CA ARG A 269 28.64 12.81 -17.51
C ARG A 269 28.40 13.98 -18.46
N GLY A 270 27.69 13.74 -19.57
CA GLY A 270 27.48 14.77 -20.60
C GLY A 270 28.77 15.27 -21.28
N VAL A 271 29.81 14.44 -21.32
CA VAL A 271 31.13 14.79 -21.89
C VAL A 271 31.43 13.98 -23.16
N GLY A 272 32.46 14.38 -23.90
CA GLY A 272 32.86 13.68 -25.11
C GLY A 272 33.50 12.32 -24.82
N LYS A 273 33.29 11.33 -25.70
CA LYS A 273 33.94 10.02 -25.57
C LYS A 273 35.47 10.13 -25.54
N ARG A 274 36.01 11.13 -26.21
CA ARG A 274 37.45 11.39 -26.26
C ARG A 274 38.03 11.79 -24.90
N ASP A 275 37.24 12.57 -24.15
CA ASP A 275 37.61 13.06 -22.81
C ASP A 275 37.68 11.89 -21.82
N ILE A 276 36.68 10.99 -21.89
CA ILE A 276 36.66 9.76 -21.06
C ILE A 276 37.86 8.86 -21.42
N TYR A 277 38.14 8.67 -22.71
CA TYR A 277 39.23 7.83 -23.17
C TYR A 277 40.60 8.35 -22.69
N GLN A 278 40.84 9.66 -22.80
CA GLN A 278 42.09 10.29 -22.33
C GLN A 278 42.24 10.17 -20.81
N ALA A 279 41.19 10.44 -20.05
CA ALA A 279 41.24 10.34 -18.60
C ALA A 279 41.44 8.90 -18.10
N PHE A 280 40.89 7.91 -18.82
CA PHE A 280 41.02 6.50 -18.46
C PHE A 280 42.42 5.93 -18.76
N ILE A 281 43.05 6.35 -19.87
CA ILE A 281 44.42 5.89 -20.22
C ILE A 281 45.46 6.52 -19.31
N ASN A 282 45.32 7.80 -18.97
CA ASN A 282 46.25 8.48 -18.07
C ASN A 282 46.29 7.91 -16.66
N ASP A 283 45.30 7.10 -16.25
CA ASP A 283 45.23 6.44 -14.96
C ASP A 283 45.81 5.01 -14.99
N GLU A 284 45.98 4.42 -16.21
CA GLU A 284 46.63 3.11 -16.42
C GLU A 284 48.17 3.21 -16.58
N GLU A 285 48.74 4.43 -16.71
CA GLU A 285 50.17 4.71 -16.72
C GLU A 285 50.69 5.11 -15.31
#